data_b16c72bc5a377ac7693ad602f126dc52
#
_entry.id   b16c72bc5a377ac7693ad602f126dc52
#
_cell.length_a   1.000
_cell.length_b   1.000
_cell.length_c   1.000
_cell.angle_alpha   90.00
_cell.angle_beta   90.00
_cell.angle_gamma   90.00
#
_symmetry.space_group_name_H-M   'P 1'
#
loop_
_entity.id
_entity.type
_entity.pdbx_description
1 polymer ?
#
loop_
_entity_poly.entity_id
_entity_poly.type
_entity_poly.pdbx_seq_one_letter_code
_entity_poly.pdbx_strand_id
1 'polypeptide(L)'
;MRVIFAGTPEFARVALERLLAAGFTVPLVLTQPDRPAGRGMKLQASPVKQCALEHGIAVAQPRSLRLDGKYPDDAAAARDALLAARADVMVVAAYGLILPQWVLDSMSAARPPEGTKAPSGGSEPRAAGSVGARLGCLNIHASLLPRWRGAAPIHRAIEAGDAETGVTIMQMDAGLDTGDMLLMERLAIAPTDTTATLHDRLAALGGRMIVEALELAACGGLKAVPQPAEGITYAHKIEKAESTIDWSLPATVIGQRIRAFDPFPGASTECAGETIKVWSYEIDSNKSNTDKRQGQILSVNGDGVTVACGEGTLRLTTLQRAGGKRLAAADFLRGFDLQPGMVLGAAPTTAATPA
;
A
#
# COMPACT_ATOMS: atom_id res chain seq x y z
N MET A 1 -23.67 10.25 -11.55
CA MET A 1 -22.78 10.82 -10.52
C MET A 1 -21.45 11.17 -11.17
N ARG A 2 -20.88 12.33 -10.87
CA ARG A 2 -19.58 12.82 -11.36
C ARG A 2 -18.52 12.62 -10.27
N VAL A 3 -17.45 11.93 -10.57
CA VAL A 3 -16.42 11.51 -9.62
C VAL A 3 -15.09 12.16 -9.98
N ILE A 4 -14.46 12.93 -9.08
CA ILE A 4 -13.02 13.19 -9.16
C ILE A 4 -12.31 11.98 -8.59
N PHE A 5 -11.32 11.48 -9.31
CA PHE A 5 -10.51 10.35 -8.83
C PHE A 5 -9.09 10.82 -8.46
N ALA A 6 -8.61 10.44 -7.28
CA ALA A 6 -7.25 10.73 -6.82
C ALA A 6 -6.52 9.45 -6.46
N GLY A 7 -5.48 9.11 -7.21
CA GLY A 7 -4.73 7.88 -7.01
C GLY A 7 -3.45 7.84 -7.83
N THR A 8 -2.56 6.88 -7.52
CA THR A 8 -1.27 6.82 -8.21
C THR A 8 -0.89 5.41 -8.65
N PRO A 9 -0.77 4.38 -7.78
CA PRO A 9 -0.27 3.06 -8.12
C PRO A 9 -1.35 2.17 -8.75
N GLU A 10 -0.95 0.95 -9.07
CA GLU A 10 -1.81 -0.08 -9.66
C GLU A 10 -3.09 -0.34 -8.87
N PHE A 11 -3.00 -0.35 -7.52
CA PHE A 11 -4.16 -0.46 -6.63
C PHE A 11 -5.26 0.56 -6.97
N ALA A 12 -4.85 1.81 -7.22
CA ALA A 12 -5.76 2.88 -7.57
C ALA A 12 -6.27 2.76 -9.02
N ARG A 13 -5.42 2.29 -9.96
CA ARG A 13 -5.84 2.07 -11.35
C ARG A 13 -7.01 1.10 -11.45
N VAL A 14 -6.95 -0.02 -10.73
CA VAL A 14 -8.04 -1.01 -10.69
C VAL A 14 -9.36 -0.38 -10.23
N ALA A 15 -9.32 0.48 -9.21
CA ALA A 15 -10.51 1.18 -8.74
C ALA A 15 -11.05 2.18 -9.77
N LEU A 16 -10.18 2.93 -10.45
CA LEU A 16 -10.57 3.86 -11.53
C LEU A 16 -11.25 3.10 -12.68
N GLU A 17 -10.70 1.99 -13.14
CA GLU A 17 -11.29 1.16 -14.18
C GLU A 17 -12.66 0.63 -13.79
N ARG A 18 -12.84 0.21 -12.53
CA ARG A 18 -14.15 -0.25 -12.03
C ARG A 18 -15.19 0.86 -12.03
N LEU A 19 -14.82 2.08 -11.65
CA LEU A 19 -15.71 3.24 -11.72
C LEU A 19 -16.12 3.55 -13.17
N LEU A 20 -15.18 3.53 -14.11
CA LEU A 20 -15.44 3.76 -15.52
C LEU A 20 -16.34 2.67 -16.13
N ALA A 21 -16.05 1.40 -15.83
CA ALA A 21 -16.85 0.27 -16.27
C ALA A 21 -18.29 0.29 -15.71
N ALA A 22 -18.48 0.83 -14.50
CA ALA A 22 -19.81 1.03 -13.89
C ALA A 22 -20.55 2.27 -14.42
N GLY A 23 -19.98 3.01 -15.40
CA GLY A 23 -20.62 4.15 -16.05
C GLY A 23 -20.56 5.47 -15.27
N PHE A 24 -19.72 5.57 -14.24
CA PHE A 24 -19.49 6.85 -13.57
C PHE A 24 -18.73 7.83 -14.47
N THR A 25 -19.16 9.08 -14.46
CA THR A 25 -18.43 10.14 -15.19
C THR A 25 -17.24 10.60 -14.38
N VAL A 26 -16.02 10.48 -14.91
CA VAL A 26 -14.80 10.94 -14.27
C VAL A 26 -14.23 12.12 -15.04
N PRO A 27 -14.55 13.37 -14.68
CA PRO A 27 -14.07 14.55 -15.39
C PRO A 27 -12.61 14.90 -15.12
N LEU A 28 -12.06 14.46 -14.00
CA LEU A 28 -10.71 14.80 -13.55
C LEU A 28 -10.08 13.66 -12.76
N VAL A 29 -8.84 13.39 -13.07
CA VAL A 29 -7.95 12.50 -12.30
C VAL A 29 -6.81 13.33 -11.72
N LEU A 30 -6.56 13.14 -10.41
CA LEU A 30 -5.41 13.66 -9.69
C LEU A 30 -4.43 12.49 -9.46
N THR A 31 -3.18 12.66 -9.84
CA THR A 31 -2.13 11.65 -9.60
C THR A 31 -0.80 12.32 -9.33
N GLN A 32 0.16 11.58 -8.78
CA GLN A 32 1.49 12.13 -8.54
C GLN A 32 2.23 12.42 -9.85
N PRO A 33 3.17 13.37 -9.85
CA PRO A 33 4.04 13.63 -11.00
C PRO A 33 4.76 12.36 -11.46
N ASP A 34 5.06 12.30 -12.76
CA ASP A 34 5.85 11.23 -13.36
C ASP A 34 7.19 11.12 -12.65
N ARG A 35 7.64 9.89 -12.42
CA ARG A 35 8.89 9.62 -11.70
C ARG A 35 9.86 8.84 -12.58
N PRO A 36 11.18 9.08 -12.44
CA PRO A 36 12.18 8.25 -13.07
C PRO A 36 12.04 6.78 -12.61
N ALA A 37 11.93 5.85 -13.54
CA ALA A 37 11.84 4.42 -13.24
C ALA A 37 12.57 3.58 -14.28
N GLY A 38 12.91 2.34 -13.91
CA GLY A 38 13.56 1.36 -14.75
C GLY A 38 15.03 1.66 -15.09
N ARG A 39 15.61 0.80 -15.95
CA ARG A 39 16.97 1.01 -16.44
C ARG A 39 17.00 2.24 -17.35
N GLY A 40 17.83 3.23 -17.02
CA GLY A 40 17.95 4.50 -17.77
C GLY A 40 17.13 5.65 -17.20
N MET A 41 16.43 5.46 -16.05
CA MET A 41 15.79 6.54 -15.28
C MET A 41 14.86 7.45 -16.12
N LYS A 42 14.17 6.89 -17.11
CA LYS A 42 13.18 7.63 -17.91
C LYS A 42 11.96 7.94 -17.07
N LEU A 43 11.39 9.13 -17.26
CA LEU A 43 10.13 9.50 -16.62
C LEU A 43 9.02 8.54 -17.08
N GLN A 44 8.34 7.94 -16.13
CA GLN A 44 7.23 7.03 -16.37
C GLN A 44 5.95 7.59 -15.74
N ALA A 45 4.88 7.56 -16.53
CA ALA A 45 3.55 7.89 -16.08
C ALA A 45 3.07 6.86 -15.05
N SER A 46 2.33 7.33 -14.03
CA SER A 46 1.69 6.42 -13.08
C SER A 46 0.65 5.53 -13.78
N PRO A 47 0.36 4.33 -13.25
CA PRO A 47 -0.72 3.47 -13.77
C PRO A 47 -2.06 4.21 -13.90
N VAL A 48 -2.39 5.05 -12.92
CA VAL A 48 -3.62 5.88 -12.95
C VAL A 48 -3.58 6.91 -14.07
N LYS A 49 -2.43 7.57 -14.32
CA LYS A 49 -2.30 8.51 -15.45
C LYS A 49 -2.48 7.80 -16.78
N GLN A 50 -1.86 6.63 -16.96
CA GLN A 50 -1.98 5.85 -18.18
C GLN A 50 -3.45 5.52 -18.47
N CYS A 51 -4.16 4.96 -17.51
CA CYS A 51 -5.59 4.67 -17.64
C CYS A 51 -6.42 5.94 -17.94
N ALA A 52 -6.15 7.07 -17.26
CA ALA A 52 -6.87 8.31 -17.53
C ALA A 52 -6.68 8.81 -18.96
N LEU A 53 -5.45 8.76 -19.48
CA LEU A 53 -5.14 9.18 -20.86
C LEU A 53 -5.79 8.26 -21.90
N GLU A 54 -5.82 6.95 -21.68
CA GLU A 54 -6.50 5.97 -22.54
C GLU A 54 -8.01 6.24 -22.67
N HIS A 55 -8.61 6.82 -21.62
CA HIS A 55 -10.02 7.16 -21.57
C HIS A 55 -10.31 8.64 -21.88
N GLY A 56 -9.31 9.43 -22.28
CA GLY A 56 -9.47 10.86 -22.61
C GLY A 56 -9.83 11.73 -21.40
N ILE A 57 -9.49 11.31 -20.20
CA ILE A 57 -9.80 12.03 -18.94
C ILE A 57 -8.73 13.08 -18.66
N ALA A 58 -9.13 14.28 -18.23
CA ALA A 58 -8.20 15.33 -17.81
C ALA A 58 -7.37 14.87 -16.60
N VAL A 59 -6.07 15.14 -16.62
CA VAL A 59 -5.13 14.75 -15.57
C VAL A 59 -4.46 15.97 -14.96
N ALA A 60 -4.46 16.06 -13.62
CA ALA A 60 -3.69 17.04 -12.86
C ALA A 60 -2.62 16.31 -12.03
N GLN A 61 -1.39 16.81 -12.04
CA GLN A 61 -0.24 16.22 -11.36
C GLN A 61 0.44 17.22 -10.41
N PRO A 62 -0.29 17.76 -9.40
CA PRO A 62 0.31 18.69 -8.47
C PRO A 62 1.36 18.01 -7.61
N ARG A 63 2.49 18.69 -7.37
CA ARG A 63 3.51 18.25 -6.41
C ARG A 63 3.05 18.39 -4.96
N SER A 64 2.07 19.25 -4.73
CA SER A 64 1.43 19.49 -3.44
C SER A 64 0.05 20.10 -3.66
N LEU A 65 -0.87 19.88 -2.71
CA LEU A 65 -2.17 20.56 -2.66
C LEU A 65 -2.19 21.69 -1.62
N ARG A 66 -1.10 21.94 -0.92
CA ARG A 66 -1.01 23.01 0.08
C ARG A 66 -0.79 24.35 -0.59
N LEU A 67 -1.77 25.26 -0.47
CA LEU A 67 -1.72 26.63 -1.03
C LEU A 67 -0.63 27.48 -0.36
N ASP A 68 -0.30 27.18 0.89
CA ASP A 68 0.75 27.80 1.70
C ASP A 68 2.07 27.03 1.68
N GLY A 69 2.19 26.01 0.82
CA GLY A 69 3.33 25.09 0.77
C GLY A 69 4.42 25.54 -0.21
N LYS A 70 5.36 24.61 -0.46
CA LYS A 70 6.51 24.82 -1.37
C LYS A 70 6.10 25.04 -2.84
N TYR A 71 4.93 24.59 -3.25
CA TYR A 71 4.44 24.61 -4.63
C TYR A 71 3.03 25.25 -4.73
N PRO A 72 2.88 26.54 -4.41
CA PRO A 72 1.58 27.19 -4.33
C PRO A 72 0.87 27.26 -5.69
N ASP A 73 1.60 27.44 -6.78
CA ASP A 73 1.03 27.51 -8.14
C ASP A 73 0.43 26.17 -8.57
N ASP A 74 1.12 25.05 -8.25
CA ASP A 74 0.57 23.70 -8.51
C ASP A 74 -0.73 23.49 -7.72
N ALA A 75 -0.76 23.92 -6.47
CA ALA A 75 -1.93 23.80 -5.61
C ALA A 75 -3.08 24.66 -6.10
N ALA A 76 -2.81 25.89 -6.56
CA ALA A 76 -3.81 26.80 -7.13
C ALA A 76 -4.40 26.24 -8.43
N ALA A 77 -3.55 25.73 -9.34
CA ALA A 77 -4.00 25.11 -10.58
C ALA A 77 -4.85 23.86 -10.31
N ALA A 78 -4.44 23.03 -9.34
CA ALA A 78 -5.21 21.85 -8.94
C ALA A 78 -6.56 22.22 -8.33
N ARG A 79 -6.61 23.30 -7.53
CA ARG A 79 -7.87 23.83 -6.97
C ARG A 79 -8.82 24.27 -8.08
N ASP A 80 -8.33 25.03 -9.04
CA ASP A 80 -9.17 25.53 -10.14
C ASP A 80 -9.70 24.36 -10.98
N ALA A 81 -8.88 23.36 -11.27
CA ALA A 81 -9.28 22.15 -11.98
C ALA A 81 -10.35 21.36 -11.19
N LEU A 82 -10.16 21.21 -9.86
CA LEU A 82 -11.10 20.51 -8.98
C LEU A 82 -12.47 21.21 -8.96
N LEU A 83 -12.48 22.53 -8.84
CA LEU A 83 -13.72 23.31 -8.85
C LEU A 83 -14.42 23.27 -10.21
N ALA A 84 -13.65 23.35 -11.32
CA ALA A 84 -14.18 23.27 -12.68
C ALA A 84 -14.77 21.89 -13.00
N ALA A 85 -14.30 20.83 -12.38
CA ALA A 85 -14.80 19.46 -12.56
C ALA A 85 -16.25 19.27 -12.10
N ARG A 86 -16.76 20.12 -11.20
CA ARG A 86 -18.14 20.09 -10.66
C ARG A 86 -18.56 18.67 -10.25
N ALA A 87 -17.71 17.96 -9.55
CA ALA A 87 -17.97 16.61 -9.12
C ALA A 87 -18.90 16.53 -7.89
N ASP A 88 -19.57 15.40 -7.76
CA ASP A 88 -20.45 15.10 -6.64
C ASP A 88 -19.66 14.46 -5.47
N VAL A 89 -18.54 13.82 -5.79
CA VAL A 89 -17.69 13.08 -4.84
C VAL A 89 -16.25 13.06 -5.34
N MET A 90 -15.30 12.96 -4.41
CA MET A 90 -13.91 12.63 -4.70
C MET A 90 -13.59 11.25 -4.16
N VAL A 91 -13.15 10.33 -5.00
CA VAL A 91 -12.68 9.01 -4.60
C VAL A 91 -11.16 9.02 -4.54
N VAL A 92 -10.62 8.57 -3.43
CA VAL A 92 -9.17 8.53 -3.15
C VAL A 92 -8.73 7.08 -2.97
N ALA A 93 -7.64 6.70 -3.62
CA ALA A 93 -7.01 5.40 -3.45
C ALA A 93 -5.49 5.54 -3.59
N ALA A 94 -4.74 5.33 -2.52
CA ALA A 94 -3.28 5.38 -2.52
C ALA A 94 -2.71 6.59 -3.31
N TYR A 95 -3.25 7.77 -3.11
CA TYR A 95 -2.86 9.00 -3.83
C TYR A 95 -1.46 9.47 -3.48
N GLY A 96 -1.11 9.39 -2.18
CA GLY A 96 0.21 9.73 -1.68
C GLY A 96 0.45 11.22 -1.43
N LEU A 97 -0.57 12.06 -1.49
CA LEU A 97 -0.58 13.43 -0.98
C LEU A 97 -1.64 13.57 0.11
N ILE A 98 -1.34 14.40 1.11
CA ILE A 98 -2.32 14.79 2.12
C ILE A 98 -3.32 15.75 1.48
N LEU A 99 -4.61 15.50 1.69
CA LEU A 99 -5.67 16.43 1.29
C LEU A 99 -5.77 17.55 2.34
N PRO A 100 -5.46 18.80 1.99
CA PRO A 100 -5.66 19.92 2.91
C PRO A 100 -7.14 20.23 3.11
N GLN A 101 -7.46 20.94 4.18
CA GLN A 101 -8.84 21.25 4.59
C GLN A 101 -9.68 21.85 3.45
N TRP A 102 -9.08 22.72 2.61
CA TRP A 102 -9.81 23.32 1.50
C TRP A 102 -10.35 22.30 0.47
N VAL A 103 -9.68 21.16 0.28
CA VAL A 103 -10.18 20.07 -0.59
C VAL A 103 -11.39 19.42 0.05
N LEU A 104 -11.28 19.06 1.34
CA LEU A 104 -12.37 18.44 2.11
C LEU A 104 -13.61 19.35 2.11
N ASP A 105 -13.43 20.63 2.39
CA ASP A 105 -14.50 21.63 2.39
C ASP A 105 -15.12 21.78 1.00
N SER A 106 -14.30 21.87 -0.06
CA SER A 106 -14.79 22.00 -1.44
C SER A 106 -15.62 20.81 -1.87
N MET A 107 -15.33 19.62 -1.38
CA MET A 107 -16.07 18.40 -1.72
C MET A 107 -17.27 18.13 -0.80
N SER A 108 -17.33 18.74 0.39
CA SER A 108 -18.43 18.60 1.35
C SER A 108 -19.50 19.69 1.18
N ALA A 109 -19.16 20.84 0.59
CA ALA A 109 -20.09 21.94 0.40
C ALA A 109 -21.20 21.58 -0.59
N ALA A 110 -22.44 22.04 -0.30
CA ALA A 110 -23.55 21.91 -1.24
C ALA A 110 -23.20 22.57 -2.58
N ARG A 111 -23.54 21.88 -3.69
CA ARG A 111 -23.33 22.41 -5.05
C ARG A 111 -24.12 23.71 -5.24
N PRO A 112 -23.47 24.82 -5.60
CA PRO A 112 -24.25 26.04 -5.91
C PRO A 112 -25.15 25.81 -7.13
N PRO A 113 -26.35 26.40 -7.17
CA PRO A 113 -27.23 26.31 -8.34
C PRO A 113 -26.50 26.80 -9.59
N GLU A 114 -26.81 26.18 -10.75
CA GLU A 114 -26.22 26.58 -12.02
C GLU A 114 -26.53 28.08 -12.27
N GLY A 115 -25.45 28.88 -12.42
CA GLY A 115 -25.57 30.31 -12.71
C GLY A 115 -25.27 31.27 -11.56
N THR A 116 -24.98 30.82 -10.33
CA THR A 116 -24.64 31.68 -9.20
C THR A 116 -23.14 31.71 -8.91
N LYS A 117 -22.58 32.93 -8.77
CA LYS A 117 -21.25 33.19 -8.20
C LYS A 117 -21.24 32.73 -6.74
N ALA A 118 -20.19 32.01 -6.33
CA ALA A 118 -20.04 31.48 -4.98
C ALA A 118 -20.20 32.57 -3.90
N PRO A 119 -21.04 32.35 -2.85
CA PRO A 119 -21.08 33.23 -1.69
C PRO A 119 -19.91 32.88 -0.73
N SER A 120 -19.27 33.91 -0.22
CA SER A 120 -18.30 33.86 0.85
C SER A 120 -19.03 33.77 2.20
N GLY A 121 -18.83 32.65 2.94
CA GLY A 121 -19.05 32.57 4.38
C GLY A 121 -20.30 31.82 4.86
N GLY A 122 -20.08 30.91 5.81
CA GLY A 122 -21.04 30.37 6.75
C GLY A 122 -21.57 28.95 6.43
N SER A 123 -21.12 27.94 7.17
CA SER A 123 -21.57 26.56 7.08
C SER A 123 -22.46 26.18 8.26
N GLU A 124 -23.71 25.78 7.99
CA GLU A 124 -24.50 24.95 8.90
C GLU A 124 -24.49 23.48 8.41
N PRO A 125 -24.46 22.46 9.31
CA PRO A 125 -24.47 21.06 8.91
C PRO A 125 -25.85 20.66 8.37
N ARG A 126 -25.89 20.13 7.15
CA ARG A 126 -27.11 19.62 6.50
C ARG A 126 -27.14 18.10 6.53
N ALA A 127 -28.34 17.56 6.83
CA ALA A 127 -28.64 16.14 6.83
C ALA A 127 -28.36 15.49 5.45
N ALA A 128 -27.78 14.30 5.48
CA ALA A 128 -27.56 13.44 4.30
C ALA A 128 -28.92 13.11 3.66
N GLY A 129 -29.10 13.43 2.35
CA GLY A 129 -30.29 13.03 1.60
C GLY A 129 -30.93 14.11 0.72
N SER A 130 -30.39 15.33 0.63
CA SER A 130 -30.93 16.36 -0.28
C SER A 130 -30.30 16.25 -1.67
N VAL A 131 -31.13 16.27 -2.71
CA VAL A 131 -30.74 16.38 -4.11
C VAL A 131 -29.79 17.59 -4.25
N GLY A 132 -28.50 17.32 -4.63
CA GLY A 132 -27.47 18.35 -4.77
C GLY A 132 -26.42 18.40 -3.64
N ALA A 133 -26.49 17.54 -2.60
CA ALA A 133 -25.42 17.43 -1.60
C ALA A 133 -24.22 16.65 -2.18
N ARG A 134 -23.01 17.18 -1.98
CA ARG A 134 -21.77 16.45 -2.30
C ARG A 134 -21.49 15.39 -1.22
N LEU A 135 -20.93 14.27 -1.65
CA LEU A 135 -20.59 13.16 -0.75
C LEU A 135 -19.23 13.32 -0.05
N GLY A 136 -18.52 14.41 -0.29
CA GLY A 136 -17.20 14.64 0.28
C GLY A 136 -16.10 13.84 -0.42
N CYS A 137 -15.08 13.46 0.35
CA CYS A 137 -13.97 12.64 -0.10
C CYS A 137 -14.08 11.24 0.50
N LEU A 138 -14.12 10.20 -0.32
CA LEU A 138 -14.17 8.79 0.09
C LEU A 138 -12.82 8.13 -0.18
N ASN A 139 -12.27 7.42 0.81
CA ASN A 139 -11.01 6.69 0.65
C ASN A 139 -11.26 5.19 0.60
N ILE A 140 -10.56 4.51 -0.32
CA ILE A 140 -10.45 3.04 -0.36
C ILE A 140 -9.25 2.67 0.50
N HIS A 141 -9.49 2.28 1.76
CA HIS A 141 -8.44 1.93 2.69
C HIS A 141 -8.26 0.41 2.79
N ALA A 142 -7.04 -0.08 2.56
CA ALA A 142 -6.73 -1.50 2.47
C ALA A 142 -6.51 -2.15 3.85
N SER A 143 -7.43 -1.92 4.80
CA SER A 143 -7.49 -2.61 6.08
C SER A 143 -8.90 -2.61 6.66
N LEU A 144 -9.08 -3.36 7.75
CA LEU A 144 -10.27 -3.32 8.60
C LEU A 144 -10.09 -2.24 9.67
N LEU A 145 -10.50 -1.00 9.39
CA LEU A 145 -10.39 0.10 10.34
C LEU A 145 -11.17 -0.19 11.64
N PRO A 146 -10.65 0.24 12.78
CA PRO A 146 -9.54 1.19 13.01
C PRO A 146 -8.13 0.56 13.00
N ARG A 147 -7.99 -0.73 12.69
CA ARG A 147 -6.69 -1.38 12.60
C ARG A 147 -5.96 -0.94 11.32
N TRP A 148 -4.67 -0.65 11.46
CA TRP A 148 -3.75 -0.31 10.37
C TRP A 148 -4.10 1.01 9.64
N ARG A 149 -4.41 2.09 10.38
CA ARG A 149 -4.43 3.45 9.83
C ARG A 149 -3.06 3.80 9.26
N GLY A 150 -2.98 4.45 8.09
CA GLY A 150 -1.74 4.96 7.51
C GLY A 150 -1.32 4.30 6.21
N ALA A 151 0.00 4.33 5.91
CA ALA A 151 0.51 4.21 4.55
C ALA A 151 0.72 2.78 4.03
N ALA A 152 0.91 1.77 4.93
CA ALA A 152 1.31 0.43 4.52
C ALA A 152 0.48 -0.70 5.19
N PRO A 153 -0.86 -0.61 5.19
CA PRO A 153 -1.71 -1.56 5.92
C PRO A 153 -1.51 -3.02 5.47
N ILE A 154 -1.34 -3.27 4.16
CA ILE A 154 -1.15 -4.62 3.60
C ILE A 154 0.12 -5.28 4.14
N HIS A 155 1.25 -4.56 4.11
CA HIS A 155 2.52 -5.06 4.62
C HIS A 155 2.43 -5.37 6.11
N ARG A 156 1.88 -4.43 6.90
CA ARG A 156 1.81 -4.56 8.37
C ARG A 156 0.88 -5.67 8.82
N ALA A 157 -0.21 -5.94 8.10
CA ALA A 157 -1.09 -7.07 8.37
C ALA A 157 -0.37 -8.42 8.21
N ILE A 158 0.40 -8.59 7.12
CA ILE A 158 1.19 -9.82 6.90
C ILE A 158 2.33 -9.91 7.90
N GLU A 159 3.06 -8.83 8.16
CA GLU A 159 4.19 -8.78 9.10
C GLU A 159 3.75 -9.14 10.52
N ALA A 160 2.57 -8.68 10.94
CA ALA A 160 2.00 -8.99 12.24
C ALA A 160 1.42 -10.42 12.35
N GLY A 161 1.29 -11.12 11.23
CA GLY A 161 0.69 -12.45 11.19
C GLY A 161 -0.83 -12.44 11.37
N ASP A 162 -1.50 -11.36 10.95
CA ASP A 162 -2.95 -11.29 10.97
C ASP A 162 -3.56 -12.42 10.13
N ALA A 163 -4.61 -13.06 10.64
CA ALA A 163 -5.32 -14.12 9.89
C ALA A 163 -6.25 -13.55 8.82
N GLU A 164 -6.66 -12.30 8.98
CA GLU A 164 -7.55 -11.60 8.06
C GLU A 164 -7.16 -10.12 7.94
N THR A 165 -7.53 -9.53 6.83
CA THR A 165 -7.54 -8.10 6.56
C THR A 165 -8.81 -7.75 5.80
N GLY A 166 -8.83 -6.67 5.05
CA GLY A 166 -9.98 -6.31 4.22
C GLY A 166 -9.84 -4.93 3.61
N VAL A 167 -10.97 -4.42 3.18
CA VAL A 167 -11.09 -3.04 2.68
C VAL A 167 -12.16 -2.32 3.49
N THR A 168 -11.88 -1.08 3.83
CA THR A 168 -12.84 -0.14 4.38
C THR A 168 -12.99 1.03 3.41
N ILE A 169 -14.21 1.27 2.91
CA ILE A 169 -14.57 2.54 2.29
C ILE A 169 -14.92 3.48 3.42
N MET A 170 -14.20 4.60 3.52
CA MET A 170 -14.36 5.55 4.61
C MET A 170 -14.53 6.98 4.11
N GLN A 171 -15.23 7.80 4.88
CA GLN A 171 -15.27 9.24 4.73
C GLN A 171 -13.92 9.82 5.17
N MET A 172 -13.32 10.70 4.38
CA MET A 172 -12.08 11.37 4.79
C MET A 172 -12.38 12.60 5.63
N ASP A 173 -11.56 12.78 6.65
CA ASP A 173 -11.48 13.97 7.51
C ASP A 173 -10.04 14.51 7.55
N ALA A 174 -9.76 15.46 8.45
CA ALA A 174 -8.44 16.06 8.60
C ALA A 174 -7.41 15.11 9.28
N GLY A 175 -7.87 14.02 9.91
CA GLY A 175 -7.01 13.05 10.58
C GLY A 175 -6.44 12.00 9.63
N LEU A 176 -5.51 11.20 10.13
CA LEU A 176 -4.93 10.08 9.39
C LEU A 176 -5.86 8.87 9.47
N ASP A 177 -6.68 8.68 8.46
CA ASP A 177 -7.64 7.58 8.33
C ASP A 177 -8.57 7.44 9.56
N THR A 178 -9.03 8.58 10.10
CA THR A 178 -9.85 8.67 11.32
C THR A 178 -11.34 8.79 11.05
N GLY A 179 -11.74 9.12 9.84
CA GLY A 179 -13.13 9.37 9.49
C GLY A 179 -14.03 8.14 9.53
N ASP A 180 -15.31 8.37 9.41
CA ASP A 180 -16.33 7.34 9.54
C ASP A 180 -16.23 6.25 8.48
N MET A 181 -16.50 5.01 8.89
CA MET A 181 -16.58 3.86 8.00
C MET A 181 -17.95 3.83 7.30
N LEU A 182 -17.94 3.57 6.00
CA LEU A 182 -19.14 3.52 5.16
C LEU A 182 -19.48 2.10 4.74
N LEU A 183 -18.49 1.35 4.26
CA LEU A 183 -18.56 -0.08 3.97
C LEU A 183 -17.28 -0.75 4.44
N MET A 184 -17.40 -2.00 4.89
CA MET A 184 -16.25 -2.82 5.27
C MET A 184 -16.47 -4.25 4.84
N GLU A 185 -15.43 -4.85 4.24
CA GLU A 185 -15.46 -6.27 3.89
C GLU A 185 -14.15 -6.95 4.24
N ARG A 186 -14.26 -8.15 4.81
CA ARG A 186 -13.14 -8.97 5.30
C ARG A 186 -12.58 -9.86 4.20
N LEU A 187 -11.28 -10.10 4.26
CA LEU A 187 -10.55 -10.98 3.38
C LEU A 187 -9.54 -11.80 4.19
N ALA A 188 -9.60 -13.13 4.11
CA ALA A 188 -8.62 -13.99 4.77
C ALA A 188 -7.23 -13.81 4.14
N ILE A 189 -6.20 -13.79 4.98
CA ILE A 189 -4.79 -13.81 4.56
C ILE A 189 -4.35 -15.27 4.51
N ALA A 190 -4.06 -15.78 3.32
CA ALA A 190 -3.56 -17.14 3.16
C ALA A 190 -2.12 -17.26 3.70
N PRO A 191 -1.71 -18.44 4.21
CA PRO A 191 -0.34 -18.66 4.68
C PRO A 191 0.74 -18.39 3.62
N THR A 192 0.37 -18.46 2.35
CA THR A 192 1.25 -18.20 1.20
C THR A 192 1.14 -16.80 0.63
N ASP A 193 0.22 -15.98 1.12
CA ASP A 193 0.06 -14.62 0.62
C ASP A 193 1.31 -13.78 0.89
N THR A 194 1.79 -13.13 -0.15
CA THR A 194 2.75 -12.02 -0.08
C THR A 194 2.03 -10.69 -0.17
N THR A 195 2.73 -9.60 0.08
CA THR A 195 2.16 -8.26 -0.16
C THR A 195 1.68 -8.10 -1.60
N ALA A 196 2.39 -8.68 -2.58
CA ALA A 196 1.96 -8.60 -3.99
C ALA A 196 0.61 -9.30 -4.22
N THR A 197 0.47 -10.56 -3.79
CA THR A 197 -0.76 -11.33 -4.03
C THR A 197 -1.95 -10.76 -3.26
N LEU A 198 -1.73 -10.33 -2.01
CA LEU A 198 -2.76 -9.73 -1.18
C LEU A 198 -3.19 -8.36 -1.70
N HIS A 199 -2.23 -7.55 -2.21
CA HIS A 199 -2.49 -6.28 -2.86
C HIS A 199 -3.47 -6.42 -4.03
N ASP A 200 -3.27 -7.39 -4.92
CA ASP A 200 -4.12 -7.58 -6.10
C ASP A 200 -5.54 -7.99 -5.71
N ARG A 201 -5.66 -8.86 -4.70
CA ARG A 201 -6.96 -9.27 -4.15
C ARG A 201 -7.70 -8.10 -3.48
N LEU A 202 -7.00 -7.28 -2.70
CA LEU A 202 -7.56 -6.08 -2.05
C LEU A 202 -7.88 -4.97 -3.05
N ALA A 203 -7.10 -4.81 -4.13
CA ALA A 203 -7.40 -3.87 -5.21
C ALA A 203 -8.71 -4.22 -5.92
N ALA A 204 -8.90 -5.51 -6.26
CA ALA A 204 -10.13 -5.99 -6.86
C ALA A 204 -11.34 -5.80 -5.93
N LEU A 205 -11.17 -6.10 -4.63
CA LEU A 205 -12.18 -5.91 -3.61
C LEU A 205 -12.55 -4.43 -3.45
N GLY A 206 -11.56 -3.55 -3.28
CA GLY A 206 -11.76 -2.11 -3.12
C GLY A 206 -12.41 -1.45 -4.32
N GLY A 207 -12.03 -1.88 -5.53
CA GLY A 207 -12.66 -1.42 -6.78
C GLY A 207 -14.14 -1.81 -6.89
N ARG A 208 -14.55 -2.99 -6.41
CA ARG A 208 -15.94 -3.39 -6.32
C ARG A 208 -16.70 -2.60 -5.25
N MET A 209 -16.12 -2.51 -4.06
CA MET A 209 -16.76 -1.86 -2.91
C MET A 209 -16.98 -0.36 -3.11
N ILE A 210 -16.09 0.34 -3.83
CA ILE A 210 -16.31 1.77 -4.09
C ILE A 210 -17.47 2.01 -5.06
N VAL A 211 -17.67 1.14 -6.04
CA VAL A 211 -18.85 1.19 -6.93
C VAL A 211 -20.10 0.99 -6.10
N GLU A 212 -20.16 -0.05 -5.28
CA GLU A 212 -21.28 -0.35 -4.37
C GLU A 212 -21.57 0.84 -3.42
N ALA A 213 -20.53 1.45 -2.82
CA ALA A 213 -20.69 2.60 -1.95
C ALA A 213 -21.32 3.80 -2.66
N LEU A 214 -20.92 4.08 -3.91
CA LEU A 214 -21.48 5.19 -4.69
C LEU A 214 -22.91 4.91 -5.16
N GLU A 215 -23.25 3.66 -5.49
CA GLU A 215 -24.61 3.24 -5.82
C GLU A 215 -25.54 3.37 -4.60
N LEU A 216 -25.08 2.90 -3.43
CA LEU A 216 -25.82 3.06 -2.17
C LEU A 216 -26.00 4.54 -1.80
N ALA A 217 -24.97 5.37 -2.00
CA ALA A 217 -25.07 6.80 -1.77
C ALA A 217 -26.11 7.47 -2.67
N ALA A 218 -26.19 7.06 -3.94
CA ALA A 218 -27.17 7.58 -4.88
C ALA A 218 -28.63 7.28 -4.46
N CYS A 219 -28.85 6.17 -3.75
CA CYS A 219 -30.15 5.75 -3.21
C CYS A 219 -30.39 6.22 -1.76
N GLY A 220 -29.46 6.96 -1.16
CA GLY A 220 -29.56 7.37 0.26
C GLY A 220 -29.38 6.23 1.26
N GLY A 221 -28.84 5.08 0.82
CA GLY A 221 -28.64 3.87 1.64
C GLY A 221 -27.29 3.79 2.34
N LEU A 222 -26.33 4.68 2.02
CA LEU A 222 -25.02 4.69 2.62
C LEU A 222 -25.05 5.27 4.03
N LYS A 223 -24.62 4.51 5.02
CA LYS A 223 -24.61 4.91 6.42
C LYS A 223 -23.19 5.06 6.94
N ALA A 224 -22.89 6.20 7.54
CA ALA A 224 -21.62 6.43 8.20
C ALA A 224 -21.66 5.85 9.62
N VAL A 225 -20.60 5.11 9.98
CA VAL A 225 -20.42 4.52 11.30
C VAL A 225 -19.07 5.00 11.86
N PRO A 226 -19.06 5.70 13.00
CA PRO A 226 -17.80 6.12 13.63
C PRO A 226 -16.89 4.93 13.91
N GLN A 227 -15.58 5.14 13.75
CA GLN A 227 -14.62 4.10 14.11
C GLN A 227 -14.61 3.88 15.62
N PRO A 228 -14.54 2.62 16.11
CA PRO A 228 -14.41 2.35 17.53
C PRO A 228 -13.11 2.93 18.09
N ALA A 229 -13.13 3.34 19.35
CA ALA A 229 -11.95 3.86 20.05
C ALA A 229 -10.93 2.76 20.38
N GLU A 230 -11.37 1.52 20.42
CA GLU A 230 -10.53 0.35 20.68
C GLU A 230 -9.99 -0.26 19.39
N GLY A 231 -8.84 -0.94 19.45
CA GLY A 231 -8.25 -1.64 18.31
C GLY A 231 -7.51 -0.74 17.32
N ILE A 232 -7.30 0.54 17.63
CA ILE A 232 -6.55 1.48 16.78
C ILE A 232 -5.09 1.05 16.71
N THR A 233 -4.59 0.83 15.49
CA THR A 233 -3.17 0.61 15.23
C THR A 233 -2.74 1.39 13.97
N TYR A 234 -1.42 1.59 13.83
CA TYR A 234 -0.88 2.39 12.74
C TYR A 234 0.06 1.58 11.86
N ALA A 235 -0.11 1.74 10.54
CA ALA A 235 0.69 1.13 9.50
C ALA A 235 1.67 2.14 8.91
N HIS A 236 2.80 2.33 9.60
CA HIS A 236 3.86 3.20 9.10
C HIS A 236 4.41 2.70 7.77
N LYS A 237 4.84 3.64 6.93
CA LYS A 237 5.49 3.34 5.66
C LYS A 237 6.67 2.38 5.88
N ILE A 238 6.81 1.40 4.97
CA ILE A 238 7.94 0.47 4.99
C ILE A 238 9.21 1.19 4.55
N GLU A 239 10.25 1.10 5.36
CA GLU A 239 11.55 1.64 5.06
C GLU A 239 12.51 0.55 4.54
N LYS A 240 13.43 0.93 3.67
CA LYS A 240 14.41 -0.01 3.11
C LYS A 240 15.27 -0.69 4.18
N ALA A 241 15.55 0.01 5.27
CA ALA A 241 16.33 -0.53 6.39
C ALA A 241 15.66 -1.73 7.07
N GLU A 242 14.32 -1.81 7.03
CA GLU A 242 13.56 -2.92 7.61
C GLU A 242 13.76 -4.25 6.86
N SER A 243 14.34 -4.22 5.65
CA SER A 243 14.55 -5.42 4.83
C SER A 243 15.55 -6.42 5.41
N THR A 244 16.43 -5.99 6.30
CA THR A 244 17.44 -6.87 6.89
C THR A 244 16.81 -7.91 7.80
N ILE A 245 17.10 -9.18 7.54
CA ILE A 245 16.59 -10.28 8.34
C ILE A 245 17.34 -10.32 9.67
N ASP A 246 16.60 -10.22 10.75
CA ASP A 246 17.08 -10.48 12.11
C ASP A 246 16.88 -11.97 12.43
N TRP A 247 17.96 -12.74 12.36
CA TRP A 247 17.94 -14.19 12.61
C TRP A 247 17.70 -14.55 14.08
N SER A 248 17.72 -13.56 15.00
CA SER A 248 17.39 -13.77 16.41
C SER A 248 15.90 -13.98 16.66
N LEU A 249 15.07 -13.61 15.70
CA LEU A 249 13.61 -13.75 15.76
C LEU A 249 13.17 -15.20 15.51
N PRO A 250 11.97 -15.61 15.95
CA PRO A 250 11.36 -16.88 15.60
C PRO A 250 11.22 -17.07 14.08
N ALA A 251 11.36 -18.28 13.60
CA ALA A 251 11.22 -18.64 12.18
C ALA A 251 9.87 -18.17 11.59
N THR A 252 8.80 -18.24 12.38
CA THR A 252 7.47 -17.76 11.99
C THR A 252 7.45 -16.26 11.71
N VAL A 253 8.08 -15.46 12.57
CA VAL A 253 8.16 -14.00 12.43
C VAL A 253 9.03 -13.60 11.24
N ILE A 254 10.18 -14.26 11.07
CA ILE A 254 11.05 -14.03 9.89
C ILE A 254 10.28 -14.36 8.61
N GLY A 255 9.55 -15.49 8.60
CA GLY A 255 8.73 -15.90 7.47
C GLY A 255 7.63 -14.88 7.13
N GLN A 256 6.93 -14.35 8.13
CA GLN A 256 5.96 -13.26 7.94
C GLN A 256 6.61 -12.03 7.29
N ARG A 257 7.78 -11.61 7.75
CA ARG A 257 8.52 -10.48 7.18
C ARG A 257 8.98 -10.73 5.73
N ILE A 258 9.43 -11.95 5.40
CA ILE A 258 9.78 -12.32 4.02
C ILE A 258 8.57 -12.13 3.11
N ARG A 259 7.38 -12.58 3.51
CA ARG A 259 6.14 -12.41 2.73
C ARG A 259 5.67 -10.96 2.69
N ALA A 260 5.73 -10.26 3.82
CA ALA A 260 5.35 -8.85 3.93
C ALA A 260 6.20 -7.95 3.03
N PHE A 261 7.46 -8.27 2.83
CA PHE A 261 8.39 -7.46 2.04
C PHE A 261 8.53 -7.90 0.58
N ASP A 262 7.76 -8.86 0.12
CA ASP A 262 7.68 -9.23 -1.30
C ASP A 262 6.55 -8.46 -1.99
N PRO A 263 6.82 -7.63 -3.00
CA PRO A 263 8.05 -7.51 -3.78
C PRO A 263 9.03 -6.42 -3.29
N PHE A 264 8.65 -5.57 -2.35
CA PHE A 264 9.45 -4.45 -1.88
C PHE A 264 9.35 -4.30 -0.36
N PRO A 265 10.49 -4.05 0.31
CA PRO A 265 11.87 -3.89 -0.20
C PRO A 265 12.58 -5.20 -0.55
N GLY A 266 12.01 -6.34 -0.21
CA GLY A 266 12.59 -7.67 -0.32
C GLY A 266 13.47 -8.00 0.89
N ALA A 267 13.08 -9.01 1.70
CA ALA A 267 13.86 -9.43 2.86
C ALA A 267 15.28 -9.83 2.43
N SER A 268 16.29 -9.39 3.16
CA SER A 268 17.69 -9.56 2.77
C SER A 268 18.58 -9.96 3.96
N THR A 269 19.64 -10.66 3.66
CA THR A 269 20.68 -11.02 4.61
C THR A 269 22.05 -10.89 3.93
N GLU A 270 23.10 -10.89 4.72
CA GLU A 270 24.47 -10.87 4.20
C GLU A 270 25.16 -12.20 4.42
N CYS A 271 25.98 -12.63 3.46
CA CYS A 271 26.87 -13.77 3.56
C CYS A 271 28.16 -13.48 2.81
N ALA A 272 29.31 -13.64 3.47
CA ALA A 272 30.63 -13.40 2.87
C ALA A 272 30.79 -12.04 2.18
N GLY A 273 30.14 -11.01 2.70
CA GLY A 273 30.19 -9.63 2.16
C GLY A 273 29.24 -9.38 0.98
N GLU A 274 28.43 -10.36 0.59
CA GLU A 274 27.41 -10.19 -0.44
C GLU A 274 26.00 -10.18 0.16
N THR A 275 25.14 -9.27 -0.36
CA THR A 275 23.72 -9.22 0.01
C THR A 275 22.92 -10.26 -0.77
N ILE A 276 22.18 -11.09 -0.06
CA ILE A 276 21.27 -12.10 -0.61
C ILE A 276 19.85 -11.73 -0.21
N LYS A 277 18.94 -11.64 -1.19
CA LYS A 277 17.50 -11.52 -0.92
C LYS A 277 16.87 -12.91 -0.82
N VAL A 278 15.92 -13.01 0.11
CA VAL A 278 15.11 -14.21 0.35
C VAL A 278 13.69 -13.93 -0.06
N TRP A 279 13.10 -14.78 -0.91
CA TRP A 279 11.78 -14.60 -1.48
C TRP A 279 10.78 -15.69 -1.07
N SER A 280 11.26 -16.90 -0.84
CA SER A 280 10.42 -18.01 -0.41
C SER A 280 11.15 -18.87 0.61
N TYR A 281 10.37 -19.52 1.46
CA TYR A 281 10.86 -20.33 2.55
C TYR A 281 9.85 -21.41 2.92
N GLU A 282 10.32 -22.39 3.69
CA GLU A 282 9.51 -23.35 4.43
C GLU A 282 9.93 -23.36 5.89
N ILE A 283 8.97 -23.49 6.80
CA ILE A 283 9.24 -23.57 8.25
C ILE A 283 9.32 -25.03 8.66
N ASP A 284 10.42 -25.40 9.33
CA ASP A 284 10.53 -26.68 10.02
C ASP A 284 10.48 -26.41 11.55
N SER A 285 9.27 -26.45 12.09
CA SER A 285 9.03 -26.19 13.51
C SER A 285 9.47 -27.34 14.44
N ASN A 286 9.76 -28.53 13.88
CA ASN A 286 10.09 -29.71 14.68
C ASN A 286 11.56 -29.77 15.09
N LYS A 287 12.42 -28.87 14.61
CA LYS A 287 13.83 -28.81 14.99
C LYS A 287 14.06 -27.77 16.07
N SER A 288 14.21 -28.20 17.30
CA SER A 288 14.74 -27.36 18.38
C SER A 288 16.18 -26.95 18.06
N ASN A 289 16.50 -25.67 18.13
CA ASN A 289 17.82 -25.12 17.78
C ASN A 289 18.56 -24.54 19.00
N THR A 290 18.29 -25.04 20.19
CA THR A 290 18.83 -24.49 21.44
C THR A 290 20.35 -24.34 21.50
N ASP A 291 21.08 -25.13 20.68
CA ASP A 291 22.55 -25.16 20.69
C ASP A 291 23.21 -24.57 19.43
N LYS A 292 22.44 -23.94 18.54
CA LYS A 292 22.98 -23.43 17.28
C LYS A 292 23.01 -21.89 17.26
N ARG A 293 24.04 -21.35 16.60
CA ARG A 293 24.13 -19.90 16.41
C ARG A 293 23.04 -19.43 15.46
N GLN A 294 22.33 -18.38 15.85
CA GLN A 294 21.32 -17.72 15.01
C GLN A 294 21.93 -17.27 13.68
N GLY A 295 21.23 -17.51 12.58
CA GLY A 295 21.75 -17.29 11.22
C GLY A 295 22.70 -18.38 10.71
N GLN A 296 23.05 -19.41 11.52
CA GLN A 296 23.92 -20.48 11.07
C GLN A 296 23.23 -21.36 10.05
N ILE A 297 23.90 -21.61 8.93
CA ILE A 297 23.47 -22.60 7.92
C ILE A 297 23.67 -23.99 8.50
N LEU A 298 22.59 -24.75 8.58
CA LEU A 298 22.56 -26.10 9.14
C LEU A 298 22.75 -27.18 8.06
N SER A 299 22.14 -26.97 6.90
CA SER A 299 22.23 -27.85 5.74
C SER A 299 22.01 -27.08 4.44
N VAL A 300 22.62 -27.60 3.37
CA VAL A 300 22.51 -27.08 2.02
C VAL A 300 22.25 -28.24 1.09
N ASN A 301 21.17 -28.19 0.33
CA ASN A 301 20.85 -29.22 -0.68
C ASN A 301 20.03 -28.59 -1.82
N GLY A 302 19.60 -29.38 -2.79
CA GLY A 302 18.81 -28.92 -3.94
C GLY A 302 17.44 -28.36 -3.56
N ASP A 303 16.87 -28.72 -2.40
CA ASP A 303 15.57 -28.25 -1.94
C ASP A 303 15.66 -26.89 -1.22
N GLY A 304 16.86 -26.54 -0.70
CA GLY A 304 17.02 -25.27 -0.01
C GLY A 304 18.23 -25.19 0.92
N VAL A 305 18.33 -24.02 1.55
CA VAL A 305 19.33 -23.70 2.57
C VAL A 305 18.63 -23.60 3.92
N THR A 306 18.89 -24.55 4.82
CA THR A 306 18.27 -24.54 6.16
C THR A 306 19.10 -23.69 7.10
N VAL A 307 18.48 -22.75 7.77
CA VAL A 307 19.09 -21.74 8.64
C VAL A 307 18.47 -21.78 10.03
N ALA A 308 19.29 -21.70 11.06
CA ALA A 308 18.86 -21.59 12.44
C ALA A 308 18.31 -20.20 12.73
N CYS A 309 17.13 -20.13 13.35
CA CYS A 309 16.49 -18.92 13.82
C CYS A 309 16.55 -18.82 15.35
N GLY A 310 16.05 -17.75 15.94
CA GLY A 310 15.90 -17.66 17.41
C GLY A 310 15.07 -18.80 17.97
N GLU A 311 14.01 -19.17 17.25
CA GLU A 311 13.20 -20.36 17.52
C GLU A 311 12.86 -21.03 16.19
N GLY A 312 13.06 -22.34 16.09
CA GLY A 312 12.82 -23.11 14.87
C GLY A 312 13.87 -22.89 13.77
N THR A 313 13.58 -23.37 12.58
CA THR A 313 14.44 -23.23 11.40
C THR A 313 13.66 -22.80 10.18
N LEU A 314 14.33 -22.08 9.28
CA LEU A 314 13.82 -21.75 7.95
C LEU A 314 14.63 -22.48 6.89
N ARG A 315 13.94 -23.13 5.97
CA ARG A 315 14.52 -23.59 4.71
C ARG A 315 14.25 -22.56 3.63
N LEU A 316 15.27 -21.87 3.17
CA LEU A 316 15.20 -20.84 2.14
C LEU A 316 15.14 -21.53 0.77
N THR A 317 14.07 -21.30 0.01
CA THR A 317 13.79 -22.03 -1.24
C THR A 317 13.95 -21.17 -2.49
N THR A 318 13.81 -19.84 -2.38
CA THR A 318 14.05 -18.90 -3.49
C THR A 318 14.93 -17.75 -3.04
N LEU A 319 16.06 -17.58 -3.72
CA LEU A 319 17.12 -16.65 -3.36
C LEU A 319 17.49 -15.75 -4.55
N GLN A 320 18.11 -14.59 -4.28
CA GLN A 320 18.54 -13.66 -5.30
C GLN A 320 19.80 -12.91 -4.86
N ARG A 321 20.83 -12.88 -5.69
CA ARG A 321 22.00 -12.00 -5.52
C ARG A 321 21.63 -10.56 -5.93
N ALA A 322 22.36 -9.59 -5.40
CA ALA A 322 22.23 -8.18 -5.80
C ALA A 322 22.36 -8.04 -7.34
N GLY A 323 21.38 -7.39 -7.96
CA GLY A 323 21.32 -7.21 -9.42
C GLY A 323 20.98 -8.45 -10.25
N GLY A 324 20.86 -9.64 -9.61
CA GLY A 324 20.51 -10.90 -10.26
C GLY A 324 19.00 -11.13 -10.42
N LYS A 325 18.65 -12.35 -10.82
CA LYS A 325 17.26 -12.84 -10.90
C LYS A 325 16.90 -13.64 -9.64
N ARG A 326 15.61 -13.76 -9.33
CA ARG A 326 15.09 -14.73 -8.36
C ARG A 326 15.34 -16.13 -8.92
N LEU A 327 15.95 -17.00 -8.13
CA LEU A 327 16.30 -18.36 -8.51
C LEU A 327 15.84 -19.35 -7.43
N ALA A 328 15.37 -20.52 -7.83
CA ALA A 328 15.24 -21.65 -6.90
C ALA A 328 16.59 -21.96 -6.25
N ALA A 329 16.57 -22.50 -5.03
CA ALA A 329 17.80 -22.76 -4.27
C ALA A 329 18.81 -23.60 -5.05
N ALA A 330 18.38 -24.67 -5.75
CA ALA A 330 19.26 -25.50 -6.57
C ALA A 330 20.03 -24.70 -7.63
N ASP A 331 19.35 -23.75 -8.30
CA ASP A 331 19.95 -22.91 -9.34
C ASP A 331 20.86 -21.84 -8.75
N PHE A 332 20.45 -21.27 -7.62
CA PHE A 332 21.24 -20.27 -6.90
C PHE A 332 22.58 -20.86 -6.43
N LEU A 333 22.54 -22.07 -5.86
CA LEU A 333 23.71 -22.76 -5.32
C LEU A 333 24.74 -23.18 -6.38
N ARG A 334 24.36 -23.29 -7.66
CA ARG A 334 25.36 -23.51 -8.75
C ARG A 334 26.27 -22.31 -8.97
N GLY A 335 25.85 -21.12 -8.58
CA GLY A 335 26.61 -19.87 -8.77
C GLY A 335 27.00 -19.17 -7.48
N PHE A 336 26.63 -19.72 -6.33
CA PHE A 336 26.93 -19.12 -5.02
C PHE A 336 27.16 -20.22 -3.97
N ASP A 337 28.38 -20.28 -3.47
CA ASP A 337 28.82 -21.35 -2.57
C ASP A 337 28.38 -21.05 -1.12
N LEU A 338 27.25 -21.62 -0.72
CA LEU A 338 26.79 -21.65 0.68
C LEU A 338 27.12 -23.02 1.28
N GLN A 339 27.75 -23.02 2.46
CA GLN A 339 28.16 -24.25 3.14
C GLN A 339 27.57 -24.33 4.56
N PRO A 340 27.27 -25.53 5.06
CA PRO A 340 26.94 -25.74 6.46
C PRO A 340 28.00 -25.12 7.39
N GLY A 341 27.59 -24.45 8.45
CA GLY A 341 28.47 -23.78 9.39
C GLY A 341 28.67 -22.26 9.09
N MET A 342 28.46 -21.81 7.86
CA MET A 342 28.43 -20.35 7.57
C MET A 342 27.31 -19.68 8.34
N VAL A 343 27.47 -18.37 8.63
CA VAL A 343 26.49 -17.57 9.38
C VAL A 343 26.00 -16.41 8.52
N LEU A 344 24.69 -16.38 8.28
CA LEU A 344 24.01 -15.29 7.60
C LEU A 344 23.82 -14.09 8.54
N GLY A 345 23.92 -12.87 8.01
CA GLY A 345 23.78 -11.64 8.79
C GLY A 345 25.00 -11.28 9.67
N ALA A 346 26.06 -12.08 9.65
CA ALA A 346 27.29 -11.71 10.33
C ALA A 346 28.02 -10.63 9.50
N ALA A 347 28.51 -9.57 10.19
CA ALA A 347 29.45 -8.64 9.59
C ALA A 347 30.67 -9.43 9.07
N PRO A 348 31.30 -9.04 7.93
CA PRO A 348 32.49 -9.69 7.44
C PRO A 348 33.54 -9.71 8.56
N THR A 349 33.96 -10.92 8.93
CA THR A 349 35.09 -11.07 9.85
C THR A 349 36.29 -10.50 9.12
N THR A 350 36.78 -9.33 9.53
CA THR A 350 38.09 -8.86 9.08
C THR A 350 39.09 -9.95 9.45
N ALA A 351 39.59 -10.65 8.45
CA ALA A 351 40.68 -11.60 8.65
C ALA A 351 41.82 -10.82 9.31
N ALA A 352 42.14 -11.17 10.54
CA ALA A 352 43.33 -10.67 11.18
C ALA A 352 44.51 -11.04 10.27
N THR A 353 45.18 -10.05 9.71
CA THR A 353 46.43 -10.23 8.98
C THR A 353 47.41 -10.89 9.97
N PRO A 354 47.97 -12.07 9.68
CA PRO A 354 48.98 -12.65 10.55
C PRO A 354 50.19 -11.70 10.56
N ALA A 355 50.68 -11.39 11.76
CA ALA A 355 51.88 -10.58 12.01
C ALA A 355 53.15 -11.26 11.51
#